data_a55d4ddad8fb0a88b467d5c5c3092dd4
#
_entry.id   a55d4ddad8fb0a88b467d5c5c3092dd4
#
_cell.length_a   1.000
_cell.length_b   1.000
_cell.length_c   1.000
_cell.angle_alpha   90.00
_cell.angle_beta   90.00
_cell.angle_gamma   90.00
#
_symmetry.space_group_name_H-M   'P 1'
#
loop_
_entity.id
_entity.type
_entity.pdbx_description
1 polymer ?
#
loop_
_entity_poly.entity_id
_entity_poly.type
_entity_poly.pdbx_seq_one_letter_code
_entity_poly.pdbx_strand_id
1 'polypeptide(L)'
;MLAFQKNPYLNRSMIRSPEAFFGRQREVARVAQRLAATPPQSVAVVGDRRIGKSSILNYISHPDVAAQYLPEPERTLFLFLDFQESHRLSVEGFFKSFFRHLREVLPAGYELDDSDATYEGVRREIGRLDAQGYKLILLLDEFDRVTRSANFDADFFSYLRSLAGRYNIAYVASASRNLQELC
;
A
#
# COMPACT_ATOMS: atom_id res chain seq x y z
N MET A 1 -27.70 -3.90 31.61
CA MET A 1 -26.48 -4.59 31.16
C MET A 1 -25.58 -3.54 30.54
N LEU A 2 -24.58 -3.03 31.27
CA LEU A 2 -23.62 -2.05 30.74
C LEU A 2 -22.68 -2.78 29.80
N ALA A 3 -22.75 -2.49 28.48
CA ALA A 3 -21.81 -2.96 27.52
C ALA A 3 -20.42 -2.41 27.90
N PHE A 4 -19.49 -3.27 28.25
CA PHE A 4 -18.08 -2.91 28.42
C PHE A 4 -17.59 -2.32 27.10
N GLN A 5 -17.50 -1.00 27.04
CA GLN A 5 -16.79 -0.35 25.94
C GLN A 5 -15.33 -0.80 26.01
N LYS A 6 -14.92 -1.63 25.06
CA LYS A 6 -13.53 -2.05 24.90
C LYS A 6 -12.68 -0.78 24.74
N ASN A 7 -11.76 -0.55 25.67
CA ASN A 7 -10.86 0.60 25.58
C ASN A 7 -10.03 0.50 24.27
N PRO A 8 -10.22 1.40 23.30
CA PRO A 8 -9.56 1.32 21.99
C PRO A 8 -8.03 1.47 22.07
N TYR A 9 -7.51 2.01 23.18
CA TYR A 9 -6.08 2.22 23.39
C TYR A 9 -5.33 0.98 23.92
N LEU A 10 -6.03 -0.13 24.19
CA LEU A 10 -5.39 -1.38 24.63
C LEU A 10 -4.93 -2.27 23.47
N ASN A 11 -5.24 -1.93 22.23
CA ASN A 11 -4.80 -2.68 21.06
C ASN A 11 -3.30 -2.43 20.79
N ARG A 12 -2.46 -3.43 21.08
CA ARG A 12 -1.03 -3.43 20.73
C ARG A 12 -0.74 -3.82 19.29
N SER A 13 -1.77 -4.25 18.56
CA SER A 13 -1.71 -4.67 17.16
C SER A 13 -2.35 -3.63 16.26
N MET A 14 -2.08 -3.75 14.95
CA MET A 14 -2.72 -2.95 13.90
C MET A 14 -4.25 -3.09 13.98
N ILE A 15 -4.97 -1.96 13.89
CA ILE A 15 -6.43 -1.93 13.85
C ILE A 15 -6.86 -2.40 12.45
N ARG A 16 -7.66 -3.47 12.42
CA ARG A 16 -8.14 -4.09 11.17
C ARG A 16 -9.60 -3.79 10.86
N SER A 17 -10.42 -3.44 11.87
CA SER A 17 -11.81 -3.10 11.64
C SER A 17 -12.03 -1.58 11.65
N PRO A 18 -12.77 -1.02 10.68
CA PRO A 18 -13.03 0.43 10.60
C PRO A 18 -13.67 0.99 11.86
N GLU A 19 -14.54 0.22 12.54
CA GLU A 19 -15.26 0.64 13.75
C GLU A 19 -14.33 0.85 14.96
N ALA A 20 -13.15 0.22 14.93
CA ALA A 20 -12.14 0.38 15.97
C ALA A 20 -11.15 1.52 15.66
N PHE A 21 -11.25 2.17 14.49
CA PHE A 21 -10.38 3.25 14.08
C PHE A 21 -10.97 4.60 14.53
N PHE A 22 -10.34 5.22 15.52
CA PHE A 22 -10.79 6.50 16.07
C PHE A 22 -9.75 7.60 15.84
N GLY A 23 -10.25 8.78 15.51
CA GLY A 23 -9.42 9.94 15.23
C GLY A 23 -8.75 9.88 13.86
N ARG A 24 -7.89 10.87 13.56
CA ARG A 24 -7.09 10.96 12.34
C ARG A 24 -7.87 11.01 11.02
N GLN A 25 -9.14 11.42 11.06
CA GLN A 25 -9.94 11.62 9.85
C GLN A 25 -9.28 12.61 8.88
N ARG A 26 -8.55 13.61 9.41
CA ARG A 26 -7.82 14.58 8.58
C ARG A 26 -6.67 13.93 7.82
N GLU A 27 -5.90 13.06 8.46
CA GLU A 27 -4.80 12.32 7.83
C GLU A 27 -5.33 11.35 6.78
N VAL A 28 -6.39 10.60 7.11
CA VAL A 28 -7.07 9.71 6.16
C VAL A 28 -7.59 10.50 4.95
N ALA A 29 -8.30 11.60 5.17
CA ALA A 29 -8.83 12.43 4.10
C ALA A 29 -7.72 12.98 3.17
N ARG A 30 -6.55 13.38 3.74
CA ARG A 30 -5.40 13.84 2.95
C ARG A 30 -4.82 12.72 2.08
N VAL A 31 -4.66 11.51 2.64
CA VAL A 31 -4.20 10.37 1.86
C VAL A 31 -5.20 10.05 0.76
N ALA A 32 -6.47 9.92 1.12
CA ALA A 32 -7.55 9.61 0.18
C ALA A 32 -7.65 10.63 -0.97
N GLN A 33 -7.56 11.93 -0.68
CA GLN A 33 -7.56 12.98 -1.68
C GLN A 33 -6.43 12.82 -2.71
N ARG A 34 -5.24 12.42 -2.26
CA ARG A 34 -4.09 12.15 -3.13
C ARG A 34 -4.33 10.92 -4.01
N LEU A 35 -4.90 9.86 -3.44
CA LEU A 35 -5.22 8.63 -4.18
C LEU A 35 -6.39 8.81 -5.17
N ALA A 36 -7.33 9.71 -4.85
CA ALA A 36 -8.47 10.05 -5.72
C ALA A 36 -8.06 10.90 -6.94
N ALA A 37 -6.89 11.52 -6.93
CA ALA A 37 -6.42 12.33 -8.05
C ALA A 37 -6.22 11.50 -9.33
N THR A 38 -6.24 12.17 -10.47
CA THR A 38 -5.97 11.57 -11.78
C THR A 38 -4.82 12.32 -12.45
N PRO A 39 -3.62 11.73 -12.56
CA PRO A 39 -3.20 10.42 -12.03
C PRO A 39 -3.13 10.40 -10.49
N PRO A 40 -3.21 9.20 -9.85
CA PRO A 40 -3.12 9.09 -8.40
C PRO A 40 -1.73 9.49 -7.92
N GLN A 41 -1.66 10.09 -6.72
CA GLN A 41 -0.42 10.61 -6.17
C GLN A 41 0.06 9.76 -5.00
N SER A 42 1.34 9.42 -5.02
CA SER A 42 1.98 8.69 -3.92
C SER A 42 2.10 9.54 -2.65
N VAL A 43 2.02 8.89 -1.49
CA VAL A 43 2.01 9.53 -0.17
C VAL A 43 2.96 8.81 0.77
N ALA A 44 3.73 9.57 1.55
CA ALA A 44 4.48 9.05 2.69
C ALA A 44 3.72 9.34 4.01
N VAL A 45 3.47 8.30 4.79
CA VAL A 45 2.91 8.38 6.14
C VAL A 45 4.06 8.22 7.13
N VAL A 46 4.54 9.34 7.65
CA VAL A 46 5.74 9.39 8.50
C VAL A 46 5.35 9.66 9.95
N GLY A 47 6.04 9.02 10.87
CA GLY A 47 5.84 9.25 12.31
C GLY A 47 6.48 8.16 13.16
N ASP A 48 6.51 8.36 14.47
CA ASP A 48 7.13 7.43 15.41
C ASP A 48 6.53 6.03 15.38
N ARG A 49 7.25 5.07 15.91
CA ARG A 49 6.74 3.70 16.07
C ARG A 49 5.47 3.69 16.91
N ARG A 50 4.53 2.81 16.55
CA ARG A 50 3.25 2.62 17.24
C ARG A 50 2.30 3.84 17.23
N ILE A 51 2.56 4.84 16.41
CA ILE A 51 1.68 5.99 16.25
C ILE A 51 0.43 5.69 15.39
N GLY A 52 0.31 4.47 14.84
CA GLY A 52 -0.85 4.04 14.06
C GLY A 52 -0.73 4.21 12.54
N LYS A 53 0.50 4.26 11.98
CA LYS A 53 0.72 4.34 10.53
C LYS A 53 0.11 3.15 9.78
N SER A 54 0.42 1.92 10.21
CA SER A 54 -0.14 0.69 9.67
C SER A 54 -1.66 0.64 9.76
N SER A 55 -2.23 1.22 10.84
CA SER A 55 -3.69 1.31 11.00
C SER A 55 -4.31 2.26 9.98
N ILE A 56 -3.64 3.36 9.60
CA ILE A 56 -4.10 4.26 8.52
C ILE A 56 -4.09 3.53 7.18
N LEU A 57 -3.00 2.81 6.86
CA LEU A 57 -2.89 2.05 5.62
C LEU A 57 -4.02 1.01 5.52
N ASN A 58 -4.23 0.25 6.58
CA ASN A 58 -5.27 -0.76 6.62
C ASN A 58 -6.69 -0.16 6.57
N TYR A 59 -6.90 0.96 7.27
CA TYR A 59 -8.20 1.64 7.28
C TYR A 59 -8.60 2.11 5.88
N ILE A 60 -7.68 2.75 5.13
CA ILE A 60 -7.98 3.31 3.82
C ILE A 60 -8.22 2.24 2.74
N SER A 61 -7.67 1.04 2.92
CA SER A 61 -7.90 -0.09 2.01
C SER A 61 -9.19 -0.86 2.29
N HIS A 62 -9.88 -0.57 3.40
CA HIS A 62 -11.15 -1.22 3.68
C HIS A 62 -12.21 -0.82 2.65
N PRO A 63 -12.99 -1.77 2.07
CA PRO A 63 -13.95 -1.46 1.00
C PRO A 63 -14.93 -0.34 1.33
N ASP A 64 -15.52 -0.34 2.54
CA ASP A 64 -16.48 0.67 2.96
C ASP A 64 -15.84 2.06 3.12
N VAL A 65 -14.56 2.12 3.46
CA VAL A 65 -13.81 3.38 3.56
C VAL A 65 -13.40 3.85 2.17
N ALA A 66 -12.88 2.95 1.32
CA ALA A 66 -12.54 3.27 -0.06
C ALA A 66 -13.75 3.82 -0.82
N ALA A 67 -14.94 3.22 -0.63
CA ALA A 67 -16.19 3.69 -1.23
C ALA A 67 -16.59 5.12 -0.83
N GLN A 68 -16.17 5.59 0.35
CA GLN A 68 -16.47 6.96 0.80
C GLN A 68 -15.57 8.02 0.18
N TYR A 69 -14.35 7.65 -0.22
CA TYR A 69 -13.32 8.61 -0.60
C TYR A 69 -12.88 8.51 -2.05
N LEU A 70 -13.02 7.35 -2.69
CA LEU A 70 -12.52 7.14 -4.05
C LEU A 70 -13.66 7.16 -5.06
N PRO A 71 -13.43 7.76 -6.25
CA PRO A 71 -14.47 7.86 -7.26
C PRO A 71 -14.86 6.51 -7.90
N GLU A 72 -13.90 5.57 -7.96
CA GLU A 72 -14.08 4.24 -8.57
C GLU A 72 -13.47 3.17 -7.65
N PRO A 73 -14.08 2.93 -6.47
CA PRO A 73 -13.54 2.00 -5.49
C PRO A 73 -13.48 0.56 -6.00
N GLU A 74 -14.44 0.14 -6.85
CA GLU A 74 -14.50 -1.18 -7.47
C GLU A 74 -13.40 -1.44 -8.52
N ARG A 75 -12.79 -0.37 -9.04
CA ARG A 75 -11.65 -0.42 -9.96
C ARG A 75 -10.32 -0.11 -9.27
N THR A 76 -10.34 0.10 -7.96
CA THR A 76 -9.13 0.39 -7.18
C THR A 76 -8.70 -0.84 -6.40
N LEU A 77 -7.54 -1.37 -6.75
CA LEU A 77 -6.93 -2.55 -6.12
C LEU A 77 -5.90 -2.08 -5.08
N PHE A 78 -6.06 -2.52 -3.83
CA PHE A 78 -5.13 -2.24 -2.75
C PHE A 78 -4.27 -3.45 -2.45
N LEU A 79 -2.95 -3.33 -2.63
CA LEU A 79 -1.98 -4.36 -2.26
C LEU A 79 -1.26 -3.96 -0.98
N PHE A 80 -1.46 -4.71 0.09
CA PHE A 80 -0.80 -4.47 1.37
C PHE A 80 0.48 -5.31 1.48
N LEU A 81 1.65 -4.66 1.48
CA LEU A 81 2.95 -5.28 1.58
C LEU A 81 3.60 -4.86 2.91
N ASP A 82 3.68 -5.79 3.87
CA ASP A 82 4.32 -5.58 5.18
C ASP A 82 5.76 -6.09 5.15
N PHE A 83 6.70 -5.19 5.42
CA PHE A 83 8.13 -5.52 5.46
C PHE A 83 8.64 -5.82 6.87
N GLN A 84 7.77 -5.83 7.89
CA GLN A 84 8.16 -6.07 9.28
C GLN A 84 8.72 -7.48 9.49
N GLU A 85 8.09 -8.49 8.89
CA GLU A 85 8.44 -9.91 9.09
C GLU A 85 9.44 -10.44 8.06
N SER A 86 9.83 -9.64 7.08
CA SER A 86 10.72 -10.08 6.01
C SER A 86 12.17 -10.18 6.48
N HIS A 87 12.62 -11.37 6.83
CA HIS A 87 14.00 -11.63 7.24
C HIS A 87 15.02 -11.54 6.09
N ARG A 88 14.57 -11.69 4.84
CA ARG A 88 15.39 -11.60 3.62
C ARG A 88 14.72 -10.72 2.60
N LEU A 89 14.85 -9.41 2.80
CA LEU A 89 14.41 -8.44 1.82
C LEU A 89 15.31 -8.50 0.58
N SER A 90 14.73 -8.76 -0.58
CA SER A 90 15.39 -8.70 -1.89
C SER A 90 14.40 -8.21 -2.94
N VAL A 91 14.91 -7.73 -4.08
CA VAL A 91 14.08 -7.29 -5.20
C VAL A 91 13.19 -8.42 -5.72
N GLU A 92 13.75 -9.63 -5.86
CA GLU A 92 12.99 -10.82 -6.26
C GLU A 92 11.89 -11.15 -5.24
N GLY A 93 12.23 -11.10 -3.94
CA GLY A 93 11.26 -11.33 -2.85
C GLY A 93 10.14 -10.28 -2.85
N PHE A 94 10.45 -9.03 -3.17
CA PHE A 94 9.47 -7.97 -3.34
C PHE A 94 8.51 -8.30 -4.48
N PHE A 95 9.01 -8.69 -5.66
CA PHE A 95 8.16 -9.02 -6.82
C PHE A 95 7.31 -10.29 -6.59
N LYS A 96 7.87 -11.32 -5.95
CA LYS A 96 7.09 -12.50 -5.55
C LYS A 96 5.96 -12.13 -4.58
N SER A 97 6.26 -11.24 -3.63
CA SER A 97 5.24 -10.74 -2.69
C SER A 97 4.17 -9.90 -3.40
N PHE A 98 4.57 -9.07 -4.36
CA PHE A 98 3.65 -8.32 -5.21
C PHE A 98 2.64 -9.24 -5.91
N PHE A 99 3.10 -10.26 -6.63
CA PHE A 99 2.21 -11.19 -7.35
C PHE A 99 1.31 -11.99 -6.40
N ARG A 100 1.85 -12.41 -5.25
CA ARG A 100 1.06 -13.12 -4.24
C ARG A 100 -0.13 -12.29 -3.76
N HIS A 101 0.11 -11.03 -3.35
CA HIS A 101 -0.96 -10.16 -2.87
C HIS A 101 -1.85 -9.65 -4.00
N LEU A 102 -1.31 -9.48 -5.20
CA LEU A 102 -2.13 -9.13 -6.36
C LEU A 102 -3.18 -10.19 -6.62
N ARG A 103 -2.82 -11.49 -6.55
CA ARG A 103 -3.75 -12.61 -6.71
C ARG A 103 -4.92 -12.57 -5.74
N GLU A 104 -4.70 -12.07 -4.51
CA GLU A 104 -5.73 -12.01 -3.47
C GLU A 104 -6.78 -10.91 -3.72
N VAL A 105 -6.45 -9.89 -4.49
CA VAL A 105 -7.30 -8.69 -4.70
C VAL A 105 -7.86 -8.57 -6.11
N LEU A 106 -7.41 -9.41 -7.03
CA LEU A 106 -7.90 -9.41 -8.41
C LEU A 106 -9.36 -9.85 -8.49
N PRO A 107 -10.14 -9.25 -9.41
CA PRO A 107 -11.53 -9.64 -9.62
C PRO A 107 -11.62 -11.07 -10.16
N ALA A 108 -12.75 -11.72 -9.91
CA ALA A 108 -13.01 -13.06 -10.43
C ALA A 108 -12.92 -13.08 -11.97
N GLY A 109 -12.21 -14.08 -12.50
CA GLY A 109 -12.00 -14.24 -13.95
C GLY A 109 -10.82 -13.47 -14.52
N TYR A 110 -10.07 -12.70 -13.71
CA TYR A 110 -8.81 -12.10 -14.17
C TYR A 110 -7.71 -13.18 -14.24
N GLU A 111 -7.09 -13.31 -15.41
CA GLU A 111 -5.99 -14.26 -15.63
C GLU A 111 -4.65 -13.57 -15.30
N LEU A 112 -4.16 -13.81 -14.08
CA LEU A 112 -2.85 -13.30 -13.62
C LEU A 112 -1.71 -14.10 -14.25
N ASP A 113 -0.77 -13.41 -14.93
CA ASP A 113 0.50 -13.98 -15.35
C ASP A 113 1.58 -13.63 -14.30
N ASP A 114 1.83 -14.53 -13.36
CA ASP A 114 2.86 -14.42 -12.33
C ASP A 114 4.09 -15.34 -12.58
N SER A 115 4.22 -15.85 -13.80
CA SER A 115 5.33 -16.72 -14.20
C SER A 115 6.70 -16.00 -14.19
N ASP A 116 6.69 -14.65 -14.26
CA ASP A 116 7.87 -13.82 -14.39
C ASP A 116 7.93 -12.75 -13.28
N ALA A 117 8.49 -13.12 -12.11
CA ALA A 117 8.66 -12.23 -10.98
C ALA A 117 9.93 -11.34 -11.12
N THR A 118 10.04 -10.64 -12.26
CA THR A 118 11.10 -9.68 -12.60
C THR A 118 10.55 -8.28 -12.80
N TYR A 119 11.43 -7.31 -13.01
CA TYR A 119 11.07 -5.93 -13.40
C TYR A 119 10.13 -5.89 -14.61
N GLU A 120 10.40 -6.74 -15.61
CA GLU A 120 9.62 -6.77 -16.84
C GLU A 120 8.25 -7.42 -16.62
N GLY A 121 8.19 -8.54 -15.90
CA GLY A 121 6.94 -9.22 -15.57
C GLY A 121 6.00 -8.35 -14.77
N VAL A 122 6.50 -7.67 -13.72
CA VAL A 122 5.70 -6.73 -12.92
C VAL A 122 5.21 -5.55 -13.77
N ARG A 123 6.08 -4.98 -14.62
CA ARG A 123 5.69 -3.88 -15.53
C ARG A 123 4.60 -4.31 -16.50
N ARG A 124 4.74 -5.49 -17.10
CA ARG A 124 3.76 -6.06 -18.03
C ARG A 124 2.41 -6.22 -17.36
N GLU A 125 2.37 -6.76 -16.14
CA GLU A 125 1.13 -7.01 -15.44
C GLU A 125 0.45 -5.71 -14.98
N ILE A 126 1.22 -4.74 -14.48
CA ILE A 126 0.69 -3.40 -14.17
C ILE A 126 0.11 -2.73 -15.42
N GLY A 127 0.79 -2.87 -16.58
CA GLY A 127 0.30 -2.34 -17.85
C GLY A 127 -1.01 -3.01 -18.31
N ARG A 128 -1.19 -4.31 -18.05
CA ARG A 128 -2.46 -5.01 -18.34
C ARG A 128 -3.60 -4.51 -17.46
N LEU A 129 -3.34 -4.30 -16.17
CA LEU A 129 -4.33 -3.74 -15.24
C LEU A 129 -4.72 -2.32 -15.62
N ASP A 130 -3.75 -1.47 -15.92
CA ASP A 130 -3.95 -0.10 -16.37
C ASP A 130 -4.78 -0.04 -17.66
N ALA A 131 -4.47 -0.88 -18.66
CA ALA A 131 -5.21 -0.98 -19.90
C ALA A 131 -6.68 -1.43 -19.72
N GLN A 132 -6.98 -2.14 -18.63
CA GLN A 132 -8.33 -2.53 -18.24
C GLN A 132 -9.02 -1.49 -17.33
N GLY A 133 -8.37 -0.36 -17.06
CA GLY A 133 -8.90 0.73 -16.27
C GLY A 133 -8.81 0.51 -14.75
N TYR A 134 -7.97 -0.42 -14.29
CA TYR A 134 -7.73 -0.57 -12.85
C TYR A 134 -6.72 0.44 -12.35
N LYS A 135 -6.97 0.95 -11.15
CA LYS A 135 -6.03 1.73 -10.35
C LYS A 135 -5.36 0.82 -9.32
N LEU A 136 -4.05 0.85 -9.25
CA LEU A 136 -3.30 0.02 -8.31
C LEU A 136 -2.69 0.89 -7.20
N ILE A 137 -3.02 0.59 -5.95
CA ILE A 137 -2.47 1.27 -4.78
C ILE A 137 -1.65 0.26 -3.96
N LEU A 138 -0.32 0.46 -3.93
CA LEU A 138 0.55 -0.33 -3.07
C LEU A 138 0.68 0.34 -1.70
N LEU A 139 0.25 -0.36 -0.67
CA LEU A 139 0.40 0.02 0.72
C LEU A 139 1.66 -0.65 1.27
N LEU A 140 2.73 0.12 1.41
CA LEU A 140 4.07 -0.34 1.75
C LEU A 140 4.33 -0.05 3.23
N ASP A 141 4.07 -1.03 4.10
CA ASP A 141 4.25 -0.83 5.54
C ASP A 141 5.70 -1.12 5.97
N GLU A 142 6.22 -0.29 6.88
CA GLU A 142 7.63 -0.32 7.34
C GLU A 142 8.64 -0.19 6.16
N PHE A 143 8.32 0.65 5.17
CA PHE A 143 9.10 0.78 3.92
C PHE A 143 10.53 1.30 4.16
N ASP A 144 10.79 1.98 5.27
CA ASP A 144 12.14 2.36 5.67
C ASP A 144 13.09 1.15 5.91
N ARG A 145 12.59 -0.05 6.03
CA ARG A 145 13.41 -1.27 6.02
C ARG A 145 13.93 -1.61 4.61
N VAL A 146 13.13 -1.35 3.59
CA VAL A 146 13.53 -1.50 2.19
C VAL A 146 14.59 -0.47 1.83
N THR A 147 14.38 0.81 2.20
CA THR A 147 15.32 1.90 1.89
C THR A 147 16.68 1.77 2.59
N ARG A 148 16.75 1.03 3.71
CA ARG A 148 18.00 0.76 4.44
C ARG A 148 18.69 -0.53 4.04
N SER A 149 18.04 -1.35 3.24
CA SER A 149 18.58 -2.64 2.84
C SER A 149 19.49 -2.49 1.62
N ALA A 150 20.73 -2.95 1.72
CA ALA A 150 21.69 -2.95 0.62
C ALA A 150 21.25 -3.80 -0.59
N ASN A 151 20.19 -4.58 -0.46
CA ASN A 151 19.63 -5.39 -1.55
C ASN A 151 18.73 -4.59 -2.51
N PHE A 152 18.46 -3.31 -2.19
CA PHE A 152 17.66 -2.40 -3.03
C PHE A 152 18.53 -1.20 -3.40
N ASP A 153 18.84 -1.12 -4.67
CA ASP A 153 19.68 -0.06 -5.23
C ASP A 153 18.86 1.11 -5.81
N ALA A 154 19.55 2.10 -6.34
CA ALA A 154 18.93 3.25 -6.97
C ALA A 154 18.05 2.87 -8.18
N ASP A 155 18.41 1.79 -8.88
CA ASP A 155 17.67 1.30 -10.05
C ASP A 155 16.30 0.76 -9.65
N PHE A 156 16.19 0.06 -8.52
CA PHE A 156 14.91 -0.37 -7.98
C PHE A 156 13.97 0.82 -7.65
N PHE A 157 14.47 1.85 -6.97
CA PHE A 157 13.66 3.02 -6.65
C PHE A 157 13.30 3.85 -7.90
N SER A 158 14.21 3.94 -8.85
CA SER A 158 13.96 4.58 -10.15
C SER A 158 12.88 3.82 -10.94
N TYR A 159 12.90 2.50 -10.87
CA TYR A 159 11.88 1.65 -11.47
C TYR A 159 10.50 1.91 -10.84
N LEU A 160 10.36 1.90 -9.51
CA LEU A 160 9.09 2.21 -8.84
C LEU A 160 8.57 3.60 -9.26
N ARG A 161 9.45 4.60 -9.30
CA ARG A 161 9.10 5.95 -9.76
C ARG A 161 8.62 5.96 -11.21
N SER A 162 9.27 5.19 -12.08
CA SER A 162 8.89 5.10 -13.49
C SER A 162 7.51 4.47 -13.70
N LEU A 163 7.12 3.51 -12.86
CA LEU A 163 5.79 2.92 -12.87
C LEU A 163 4.71 3.97 -12.52
N ALA A 164 4.91 4.72 -11.43
CA ALA A 164 3.97 5.76 -11.02
C ALA A 164 3.85 6.93 -12.02
N GLY A 165 4.90 7.18 -12.80
CA GLY A 165 4.88 8.18 -13.87
C GLY A 165 4.21 7.72 -15.18
N ARG A 166 3.99 6.41 -15.34
CA ARG A 166 3.51 5.81 -16.59
C ARG A 166 2.13 5.17 -16.51
N TYR A 167 1.78 4.60 -15.36
CA TYR A 167 0.58 3.82 -15.17
C TYR A 167 -0.29 4.41 -14.05
N ASN A 168 -1.53 3.96 -13.96
CA ASN A 168 -2.48 4.36 -12.93
C ASN A 168 -2.17 3.65 -11.58
N ILE A 169 -0.98 3.93 -11.05
CA ILE A 169 -0.46 3.34 -9.82
C ILE A 169 0.03 4.42 -8.86
N ALA A 170 -0.17 4.21 -7.55
CA ALA A 170 0.42 5.02 -6.50
C ALA A 170 0.89 4.18 -5.32
N TYR A 171 1.77 4.76 -4.51
CA TYR A 171 2.33 4.16 -3.31
C TYR A 171 1.88 4.92 -2.06
N VAL A 172 1.45 4.20 -1.03
CA VAL A 172 1.31 4.77 0.32
C VAL A 172 2.34 4.07 1.19
N ALA A 173 3.46 4.74 1.41
CA ALA A 173 4.58 4.17 2.16
C ALA A 173 4.57 4.65 3.61
N SER A 174 4.56 3.73 4.57
CA SER A 174 4.79 4.07 5.98
C SER A 174 6.27 4.00 6.32
N ALA A 175 6.75 4.99 7.09
CA ALA A 175 8.13 5.04 7.56
C ALA A 175 8.22 5.64 8.96
N SER A 176 9.25 5.22 9.72
CA SER A 176 9.54 5.79 11.05
C SER A 176 10.29 7.11 10.99
N ARG A 177 10.91 7.43 9.84
CA ARG A 177 11.63 8.68 9.55
C ARG A 177 11.24 9.21 8.18
N ASN A 178 11.52 10.47 7.94
CA ASN A 178 11.27 11.07 6.64
C ASN A 178 12.06 10.32 5.55
N LEU A 179 11.36 9.86 4.50
CA LEU A 179 11.97 9.11 3.41
C LEU A 179 13.03 9.93 2.64
N GLN A 180 12.94 11.27 2.67
CA GLN A 180 13.94 12.15 2.06
C GLN A 180 15.28 12.13 2.81
N GLU A 181 15.29 11.69 4.08
CA GLU A 181 16.52 11.57 4.88
C GLU A 181 17.17 10.18 4.72
N LEU A 182 16.49 9.26 3.99
CA LEU A 182 16.90 7.87 3.84
C LEU A 182 17.35 7.54 2.40
N CYS A 183 17.25 8.50 1.47
CA CYS A 183 17.63 8.37 0.07
C CYS A 183 18.85 9.20 -0.27
#